data_1c148ef1ec1b92bc572bc3e8cd9ceb01
#
_entry.id   1c148ef1ec1b92bc572bc3e8cd9ceb01
#
_cell.length_a   1.000
_cell.length_b   1.000
_cell.length_c   1.000
_cell.angle_alpha   90.00
_cell.angle_beta   90.00
_cell.angle_gamma   90.00
#
_symmetry.space_group_name_H-M   'P 1'
#
loop_
_entity.id
_entity.type
_entity.pdbx_description
1 polymer ?
#
loop_
_entity_poly.entity_id
_entity_poly.type
_entity_poly.pdbx_seq_one_letter_code
_entity_poly.pdbx_strand_id
1 'polypeptide(L)' 'MYQTKQALDLLVKQIDANVRQIEDDLGAKSAKSYEEYCEKCGVITGLLTARRNITDLTKNLENSDE' A
#
# COMPACT_ATOMS: atom_id res chain seq x y z
N MET A 1 2.10 -7.66 21.65
CA MET A 1 1.47 -7.91 20.36
C MET A 1 0.51 -6.84 19.95
N TYR A 2 -0.16 -6.26 20.93
CA TYR A 2 -1.06 -5.16 20.64
C TYR A 2 -0.36 -4.02 19.89
N GLN A 3 0.84 -3.66 20.37
CA GLN A 3 1.60 -2.57 19.71
C GLN A 3 2.05 -2.95 18.32
N THR A 4 2.38 -4.22 18.12
CA THR A 4 2.79 -4.69 16.81
C THR A 4 1.64 -4.56 15.81
N LYS A 5 0.44 -4.93 16.22
CA LYS A 5 -0.71 -4.82 15.34
C LYS A 5 -0.98 -3.36 15.00
N GLN A 6 -0.88 -2.47 15.97
CA GLN A 6 -1.10 -1.06 15.73
C GLN A 6 -0.09 -0.49 14.75
N ALA A 7 1.17 -0.93 14.88
CA ALA A 7 2.22 -0.47 13.97
C ALA A 7 1.93 -0.94 12.55
N LEU A 8 1.49 -2.18 12.40
CA LEU A 8 1.17 -2.71 11.08
C LEU A 8 -0.04 -2.00 10.48
N ASP A 9 -1.05 -1.73 11.30
CA ASP A 9 -2.23 -1.00 10.82
C ASP A 9 -1.86 0.40 10.35
N LEU A 10 -0.96 1.04 11.07
CA LEU A 10 -0.50 2.38 10.68
C LEU A 10 0.25 2.33 9.36
N LEU A 11 1.08 1.30 9.19
CA LEU A 11 1.83 1.13 7.95
C LEU A 11 0.88 0.95 6.77
N VAL A 12 -0.18 0.17 6.94
CA VAL A 12 -1.18 -0.01 5.89
C VAL A 12 -1.81 1.32 5.52
N LYS A 13 -2.12 2.15 6.52
CA LYS A 13 -2.70 3.47 6.26
C LYS A 13 -1.74 4.35 5.48
N GLN A 14 -0.45 4.26 5.79
CA GLN A 14 0.55 5.03 5.05
C GLN A 14 0.64 4.58 3.61
N ILE A 15 0.58 3.27 3.39
CA ILE A 15 0.61 2.74 2.02
C ILE A 15 -0.63 3.21 1.26
N ASP A 16 -1.80 3.15 1.89
CA ASP A 16 -3.04 3.60 1.25
C ASP A 16 -2.94 5.07 0.87
N ALA A 17 -2.34 5.89 1.72
CA ALA A 17 -2.17 7.31 1.43
C ALA A 17 -1.22 7.51 0.25
N ASN A 18 -0.15 6.72 0.20
CA ASN A 18 0.80 6.80 -0.90
C ASN A 18 0.15 6.41 -2.23
N VAL A 19 -0.63 5.34 -2.22
CA VAL A 19 -1.34 4.91 -3.43
C VAL A 19 -2.30 5.98 -3.88
N ARG A 20 -3.06 6.55 -2.94
CA ARG A 20 -4.02 7.60 -3.28
C ARG A 20 -3.34 8.80 -3.91
N GLN A 21 -2.18 9.18 -3.37
CA GLN A 21 -1.46 10.32 -3.91
C GLN A 21 -1.01 10.07 -5.35
N ILE A 22 -0.51 8.87 -5.62
CA ILE A 22 -0.08 8.53 -6.98
C ILE A 22 -1.29 8.53 -7.92
N GLU A 23 -2.41 7.99 -7.47
CA GLU A 23 -3.63 7.99 -8.27
C GLU A 23 -4.12 9.39 -8.56
N ASP A 24 -4.06 10.26 -7.56
CA ASP A 24 -4.46 11.64 -7.73
C ASP A 24 -3.56 12.35 -8.73
N ASP A 25 -2.26 12.10 -8.64
CA ASP A 25 -1.29 12.69 -9.57
C ASP A 25 -1.57 12.24 -11.00
N LEU A 26 -1.86 10.97 -11.17
CA LEU A 26 -2.19 10.45 -12.50
C LEU A 26 -3.47 11.05 -13.05
N GLY A 27 -4.44 11.27 -12.17
CA GLY A 27 -5.72 11.86 -12.58
C GLY A 27 -5.61 13.32 -12.89
N ALA A 28 -4.70 14.04 -12.22
CA ALA A 28 -4.59 15.49 -12.36
C ALA A 28 -3.81 15.89 -13.59
N LYS A 29 -2.67 15.23 -13.82
CA LYS A 29 -1.95 15.56 -14.97
C LYS A 29 -0.80 14.77 -15.17
N SER A 30 -0.80 13.84 -14.82
CA SER A 30 -0.02 13.37 -14.77
C SER A 30 1.06 12.81 -15.40
N ALA A 31 1.02 11.91 -16.03
CA ALA A 31 2.10 11.26 -16.72
C ALA A 31 2.40 12.03 -17.98
N LYS A 32 3.67 12.32 -18.22
CA LYS A 32 4.06 13.03 -19.41
C LYS A 32 4.25 12.10 -20.58
N SER A 33 4.27 10.80 -20.31
CA SER A 33 4.46 9.82 -21.36
C SER A 33 3.80 8.52 -20.93
N TYR A 34 3.62 7.64 -21.90
CA TYR A 34 3.07 6.32 -21.61
C TYR A 34 4.01 5.54 -20.69
N GLU A 35 5.32 5.70 -20.89
CA GLU A 35 6.31 5.03 -20.07
C GLU A 35 6.18 5.45 -18.61
N GLU A 36 6.03 6.75 -18.38
CA GLU A 36 5.87 7.26 -17.03
C GLU A 36 4.59 6.75 -16.40
N TYR A 37 3.52 6.69 -17.19
CA TYR A 37 2.26 6.14 -16.72
C TYR A 37 2.45 4.69 -16.27
N CYS A 38 3.14 3.89 -17.07
CA CYS A 38 3.37 2.49 -16.74
C CYS A 38 4.22 2.34 -15.48
N GLU A 39 5.22 3.21 -15.32
CA GLU A 39 6.05 3.19 -14.12
C GLU A 39 5.21 3.45 -12.87
N LYS A 40 4.34 4.44 -12.94
CA LYS A 40 3.51 4.77 -11.79
C LYS A 40 2.51 3.66 -11.48
N CYS A 41 1.96 3.03 -12.50
CA CYS A 41 1.08 1.89 -12.29
C CYS A 41 1.84 0.73 -11.65
N GLY A 42 3.10 0.54 -12.02
CA GLY A 42 3.94 -0.48 -11.40
C GLY A 42 4.19 -0.20 -9.94
N VAL A 43 4.41 1.07 -9.58
CA VAL A 43 4.60 1.46 -8.19
C VAL A 43 3.34 1.17 -7.38
N ILE A 44 2.17 1.51 -7.93
CA ILE A 44 0.90 1.23 -7.25
C ILE A 44 0.74 -0.27 -7.04
N THR A 45 1.02 -1.07 -8.07
CA THR A 45 0.91 -2.52 -7.95
C THR A 45 1.83 -3.05 -6.86
N GLY A 46 3.07 -2.55 -6.80
CA GLY A 46 4.01 -2.96 -5.78
C GLY A 46 3.54 -2.59 -4.39
N LEU A 47 3.01 -1.39 -4.23
CA LEU A 47 2.51 -0.93 -2.94
C LEU A 47 1.31 -1.76 -2.49
N LEU A 48 0.41 -2.09 -3.41
CA LEU A 48 -0.76 -2.91 -3.08
C LEU A 48 -0.34 -4.34 -2.72
N THR A 49 0.69 -4.86 -3.38
CA THR A 49 1.22 -6.17 -3.03
C THR A 49 1.80 -6.16 -1.62
N ALA A 50 2.56 -5.12 -1.29
CA ALA A 50 3.12 -4.98 0.05
C ALA A 50 2.00 -4.85 1.09
N ARG A 51 0.96 -4.09 0.76
CA ARG A 51 -0.17 -3.93 1.65
C ARG A 51 -0.82 -5.27 1.95
N ARG A 52 -1.00 -6.07 0.92
CA ARG A 52 -1.59 -7.39 1.08
C ARG A 52 -0.74 -8.28 1.99
N ASN A 53 0.58 -8.23 1.80
CA ASN A 53 1.48 -9.02 2.63
C ASN A 53 1.37 -8.61 4.10
N ILE A 54 1.21 -7.33 4.35
CA ILE A 54 1.09 -6.82 5.72
C ILE A 54 -0.24 -7.23 6.33
N THR A 55 -1.33 -7.14 5.58
CA THR A 55 -2.63 -7.53 6.11
C THR A 55 -2.68 -9.04 6.36
N ASP A 56 -2.02 -9.82 5.52
CA ASP A 56 -1.94 -11.26 5.74
C ASP A 56 -1.15 -11.57 7.01
N LEU A 57 -0.05 -10.86 7.22
CA LEU A 57 0.75 -11.03 8.43
C LEU A 57 -0.07 -10.69 9.68
N THR A 58 -0.81 -9.59 9.62
CA THR A 58 -1.65 -9.18 10.73
C THR A 58 -2.67 -10.26 11.08
N LYS A 59 -3.26 -10.84 10.05
CA LYS A 59 -4.21 -11.90 10.23
C LYS A 59 -3.58 -13.11 10.90
N ASN A 60 -2.38 -13.48 10.44
CA ASN A 60 -1.67 -14.62 11.02
C ASN A 60 -1.32 -14.37 12.47
N LEU A 61 -0.94 -13.15 12.81
CA LEU A 61 -0.63 -12.81 14.19
C LEU A 61 -1.87 -12.91 15.08
N GLU A 62 -3.02 -12.49 14.57
CA GLU A 62 -4.26 -12.61 15.33
C GLU A 62 -4.64 -14.06 15.56
N ASN A 63 -4.46 -14.88 14.54
CA ASN A 63 -4.78 -16.30 14.67
C ASN A 63 -3.82 -17.02 15.61
N SER A 64 -2.57 -16.57 15.64
CA SER A 64 -1.58 -17.19 16.51
C SER A 64 -1.86 -17.00 17.99
N ASP A 65 -2.56 -15.92 18.31
CA ASP A 65 -2.83 -15.61 19.70
C ASP A 65 -3.93 -16.48 20.29
N GLU A 66 -4.57 -17.27 19.48
CA GLU A 66 -5.56 -18.20 19.96
C GLU A 66 -4.93 -19.51 20.32
#